data_2791b2b71559365710f6392b429ea84c
#
_entry.id   2791b2b71559365710f6392b429ea84c
#
_cell.length_a   1.000
_cell.length_b   1.000
_cell.length_c   1.000
_cell.angle_alpha   90.00
_cell.angle_beta   90.00
_cell.angle_gamma   90.00
#
_symmetry.space_group_name_H-M   'P 1'
#
loop_
_entity.id
_entity.type
_entity.pdbx_description
1 polymer ?
#
loop_
_entity_poly.entity_id
_entity_poly.type
_entity_poly.pdbx_seq_one_letter_code
_entity_poly.pdbx_strand_id
1 'polypeptide(L)'
;MRVAIIEFVTLDGVSQGPGSATEDTSDGFTRGGWLVPSIDEQFVRRASDWLDLADGLLLGRRTYEAFARDWPQIAEPDPFTERMNTLPKYVVTNTLAEGSWNPTTVLRGDPVETVAALKSQPGRELQVHGSARLGAALLSAGLVDTLRLVVAPAVIGSGRRLFTHPSESVGLRLRSHAATATGLLLLEYETTGVAPLADYAGVTELVDPDRAA
;
A
#
# COMPACT_ATOMS: atom_id res chain seq x y z
N MET A 1 -10.81 12.40 6.42
CA MET A 1 -9.68 12.11 5.51
C MET A 1 -10.00 10.89 4.66
N ARG A 2 -9.38 10.73 3.48
CA ARG A 2 -9.39 9.46 2.73
C ARG A 2 -8.29 8.54 3.25
N VAL A 3 -8.43 7.24 3.06
CA VAL A 3 -7.39 6.26 3.36
C VAL A 3 -6.92 5.63 2.06
N ALA A 4 -5.63 5.73 1.76
CA ALA A 4 -4.99 5.11 0.61
C ALA A 4 -3.96 4.07 1.07
N ILE A 5 -3.97 2.90 0.46
CA ILE A 5 -2.90 1.91 0.60
C ILE A 5 -1.92 2.09 -0.55
N ILE A 6 -0.63 2.18 -0.24
CA ILE A 6 0.46 2.16 -1.21
C ILE A 6 1.29 0.92 -0.92
N GLU A 7 1.27 -0.04 -1.85
CA GLU A 7 1.98 -1.31 -1.67
C GLU A 7 2.77 -1.68 -2.92
N PHE A 8 3.92 -2.28 -2.66
CA PHE A 8 4.76 -2.89 -3.67
C PHE A 8 4.51 -4.40 -3.65
N VAL A 9 4.26 -4.97 -4.80
CA VAL A 9 4.01 -6.41 -4.92
C VAL A 9 4.74 -6.99 -6.13
N THR A 10 5.11 -8.24 -6.04
CA THR A 10 5.53 -9.01 -7.19
C THR A 10 4.33 -9.47 -8.02
N LEU A 11 4.54 -10.00 -9.22
CA LEU A 11 3.45 -10.50 -10.07
C LEU A 11 2.66 -11.66 -9.41
N ASP A 12 3.30 -12.42 -8.50
CA ASP A 12 2.65 -13.45 -7.68
C ASP A 12 2.16 -12.91 -6.30
N GLY A 13 2.14 -11.58 -6.12
CA GLY A 13 1.51 -10.91 -4.99
C GLY A 13 2.34 -10.86 -3.70
N VAL A 14 3.63 -11.21 -3.72
CA VAL A 14 4.52 -11.09 -2.56
C VAL A 14 4.80 -9.60 -2.30
N SER A 15 4.57 -9.14 -1.05
CA SER A 15 4.84 -7.76 -0.59
C SER A 15 5.98 -7.67 0.42
N GLN A 16 6.58 -8.79 0.82
CA GLN A 16 7.63 -8.83 1.83
C GLN A 16 8.96 -8.37 1.29
N GLY A 17 9.61 -7.42 1.99
CA GLY A 17 11.01 -7.03 1.78
C GLY A 17 11.33 -6.48 0.39
N PRO A 18 10.58 -5.52 -0.18
CA PRO A 18 10.82 -5.02 -1.53
C PRO A 18 12.14 -4.29 -1.70
N GLY A 19 12.60 -3.56 -0.68
CA GLY A 19 13.69 -2.58 -0.79
C GLY A 19 15.09 -3.13 -0.52
N SER A 20 15.23 -4.23 0.23
CA SER A 20 16.55 -4.85 0.45
C SER A 20 16.44 -6.31 0.89
N ALA A 21 17.56 -7.04 0.74
CA ALA A 21 17.65 -8.44 1.20
C ALA A 21 17.48 -8.61 2.71
N THR A 22 17.71 -7.54 3.49
CA THR A 22 17.66 -7.55 4.96
C THR A 22 16.50 -6.73 5.53
N GLU A 23 15.64 -6.15 4.70
CA GLU A 23 14.52 -5.31 5.13
C GLU A 23 13.55 -6.08 6.03
N ASP A 24 13.17 -7.27 5.61
CA ASP A 24 12.28 -8.15 6.38
C ASP A 24 12.60 -9.62 6.11
N THR A 25 13.41 -10.20 6.99
CA THR A 25 13.81 -11.61 6.95
C THR A 25 12.94 -12.51 7.83
N SER A 26 11.85 -11.98 8.39
CA SER A 26 10.95 -12.76 9.25
C SER A 26 10.38 -13.97 8.50
N ASP A 27 10.02 -14.98 9.25
CA ASP A 27 9.50 -16.25 8.73
C ASP A 27 10.47 -16.97 7.76
N GLY A 28 11.79 -16.70 7.88
CA GLY A 28 12.83 -17.28 7.04
C GLY A 28 12.90 -16.78 5.61
N PHE A 29 12.32 -15.60 5.33
CA PHE A 29 12.36 -15.00 3.99
C PHE A 29 13.77 -14.52 3.62
N THR A 30 14.27 -14.94 2.45
CA THR A 30 15.63 -14.66 1.97
C THR A 30 15.69 -14.01 0.59
N ARG A 31 14.54 -13.63 0.02
CA ARG A 31 14.42 -13.14 -1.36
C ARG A 31 14.02 -11.66 -1.44
N GLY A 32 14.47 -10.86 -0.44
CA GLY A 32 14.21 -9.42 -0.39
C GLY A 32 15.00 -8.63 -1.45
N GLY A 33 14.61 -7.34 -1.66
CA GLY A 33 15.25 -6.44 -2.61
C GLY A 33 14.75 -6.57 -4.05
N TRP A 34 13.66 -7.29 -4.27
CA TRP A 34 13.14 -7.60 -5.60
C TRP A 34 12.59 -6.40 -6.39
N LEU A 35 12.25 -5.30 -5.72
CA LEU A 35 11.77 -4.09 -6.38
C LEU A 35 12.92 -3.26 -6.97
N VAL A 36 14.05 -3.20 -6.26
CA VAL A 36 15.16 -2.27 -6.51
C VAL A 36 15.69 -2.31 -7.95
N PRO A 37 15.88 -3.48 -8.60
CA PRO A 37 16.36 -3.53 -9.97
C PRO A 37 15.42 -2.88 -11.00
N SER A 38 14.15 -2.68 -10.64
CA SER A 38 13.13 -2.12 -11.52
C SER A 38 12.78 -0.65 -11.20
N ILE A 39 13.42 -0.05 -10.20
CA ILE A 39 13.22 1.37 -9.87
C ILE A 39 13.79 2.24 -10.99
N ASP A 40 12.96 3.15 -11.52
CA ASP A 40 13.33 4.13 -12.52
C ASP A 40 12.76 5.51 -12.20
N GLU A 41 13.11 6.50 -12.99
CA GLU A 41 12.68 7.88 -12.80
C GLU A 41 11.16 8.06 -12.90
N GLN A 42 10.47 7.26 -13.72
CA GLN A 42 9.01 7.31 -13.85
C GLN A 42 8.33 6.83 -12.56
N PHE A 43 8.87 5.75 -11.96
CA PHE A 43 8.41 5.28 -10.66
C PHE A 43 8.64 6.33 -9.57
N VAL A 44 9.86 6.90 -9.48
CA VAL A 44 10.20 7.91 -8.45
C VAL A 44 9.27 9.12 -8.54
N ARG A 45 9.04 9.65 -9.75
CA ARG A 45 8.08 10.75 -9.95
C ARG A 45 6.68 10.39 -9.48
N ARG A 46 6.16 9.21 -9.87
CA ARG A 46 4.82 8.79 -9.47
C ARG A 46 4.70 8.57 -7.96
N ALA A 47 5.72 8.00 -7.35
CA ALA A 47 5.75 7.83 -5.89
C ALA A 47 5.71 9.18 -5.16
N SER A 48 6.45 10.17 -5.68
CA SER A 48 6.44 11.54 -5.15
C SER A 48 5.06 12.20 -5.33
N ASP A 49 4.46 12.13 -6.52
CA ASP A 49 3.11 12.64 -6.78
C ASP A 49 2.08 12.05 -5.80
N TRP A 50 2.18 10.75 -5.52
CA TRP A 50 1.29 10.10 -4.56
C TRP A 50 1.55 10.57 -3.13
N LEU A 51 2.82 10.71 -2.73
CA LEU A 51 3.19 11.15 -1.37
C LEU A 51 2.75 12.60 -1.12
N ASP A 52 2.71 13.46 -2.14
CA ASP A 52 2.25 14.84 -2.03
C ASP A 52 0.76 14.96 -1.67
N LEU A 53 -0.03 13.91 -1.90
CA LEU A 53 -1.43 13.85 -1.48
C LEU A 53 -1.59 13.59 0.03
N ALA A 54 -0.53 13.10 0.70
CA ALA A 54 -0.60 12.69 2.09
C ALA A 54 -0.65 13.88 3.07
N ASP A 55 -1.50 13.76 4.06
CA ASP A 55 -1.47 14.56 5.28
C ASP A 55 -0.87 13.77 6.46
N GLY A 56 -0.66 12.46 6.31
CA GLY A 56 0.00 11.62 7.29
C GLY A 56 0.22 10.19 6.81
N LEU A 57 1.16 9.53 7.46
CA LEU A 57 1.48 8.13 7.27
C LEU A 57 0.77 7.28 8.32
N LEU A 58 0.09 6.22 7.92
CA LEU A 58 -0.61 5.28 8.79
C LEU A 58 0.13 3.94 8.74
N LEU A 59 0.76 3.56 9.83
CA LEU A 59 1.73 2.46 9.85
C LEU A 59 1.40 1.44 10.93
N GLY A 60 1.58 0.17 10.61
CA GLY A 60 1.71 -0.88 11.61
C GLY A 60 3.10 -0.85 12.24
N ARG A 61 3.23 -1.40 13.46
CA ARG A 61 4.47 -1.34 14.25
C ARG A 61 5.72 -1.76 13.48
N ARG A 62 5.71 -2.92 12.81
CA ARG A 62 6.90 -3.44 12.13
C ARG A 62 7.41 -2.51 11.03
N THR A 63 6.51 -2.03 10.19
CA THR A 63 6.86 -1.06 9.13
C THR A 63 7.34 0.25 9.73
N TYR A 64 6.68 0.74 10.79
CA TYR A 64 7.12 1.93 11.51
C TYR A 64 8.55 1.77 12.05
N GLU A 65 8.86 0.67 12.74
CA GLU A 65 10.19 0.42 13.30
C GLU A 65 11.27 0.34 12.21
N ALA A 66 10.98 -0.29 11.07
CA ALA A 66 11.90 -0.33 9.92
C ALA A 66 12.11 1.08 9.33
N PHE A 67 11.04 1.81 9.08
CA PHE A 67 11.11 3.16 8.52
C PHE A 67 11.79 4.15 9.48
N ALA A 68 11.49 4.10 10.77
CA ALA A 68 12.12 4.93 11.79
C ALA A 68 13.62 4.68 11.94
N ARG A 69 14.08 3.47 11.62
CA ARG A 69 15.50 3.13 11.58
C ARG A 69 16.18 3.71 10.34
N ASP A 70 15.53 3.60 9.17
CA ASP A 70 16.20 3.81 7.88
C ASP A 70 16.05 5.25 7.35
N TRP A 71 14.83 5.82 7.32
CA TRP A 71 14.57 7.12 6.72
C TRP A 71 15.33 8.29 7.34
N PRO A 72 15.44 8.41 8.68
CA PRO A 72 16.20 9.49 9.31
C PRO A 72 17.72 9.42 9.08
N GLN A 73 18.24 8.28 8.62
CA GLN A 73 19.68 8.07 8.41
C GLN A 73 20.16 8.48 7.01
N ILE A 74 19.27 8.86 6.12
CA ILE A 74 19.62 9.30 4.77
C ILE A 74 20.32 10.66 4.88
N ALA A 75 21.61 10.69 4.61
CA ALA A 75 22.49 11.85 4.86
C ALA A 75 22.20 13.02 3.91
N GLU A 76 21.81 12.75 2.67
CA GLU A 76 21.45 13.75 1.66
C GLU A 76 19.99 13.50 1.24
N PRO A 77 19.01 13.97 2.03
CA PRO A 77 17.61 13.69 1.75
C PRO A 77 17.15 14.46 0.50
N ASP A 78 16.51 13.73 -0.40
CA ASP A 78 15.76 14.32 -1.49
C ASP A 78 14.37 14.80 -1.00
N PRO A 79 13.57 15.50 -1.82
CA PRO A 79 12.24 15.98 -1.41
C PRO A 79 11.29 14.88 -0.95
N PHE A 80 11.39 13.67 -1.51
CA PHE A 80 10.58 12.52 -1.07
C PHE A 80 10.97 12.09 0.35
N THR A 81 12.26 11.96 0.61
CA THR A 81 12.82 11.63 1.93
C THR A 81 12.46 12.68 2.98
N GLU A 82 12.59 13.97 2.63
CA GLU A 82 12.18 15.07 3.52
C GLU A 82 10.68 14.99 3.85
N ARG A 83 9.85 14.72 2.86
CA ARG A 83 8.42 14.57 3.03
C ARG A 83 8.08 13.38 3.93
N MET A 84 8.71 12.22 3.72
CA MET A 84 8.55 11.04 4.59
C MET A 84 8.92 11.36 6.04
N ASN A 85 10.01 12.09 6.27
CA ASN A 85 10.48 12.45 7.61
C ASN A 85 9.58 13.48 8.30
N THR A 86 8.99 14.42 7.58
CA THR A 86 8.22 15.54 8.17
C THR A 86 6.73 15.26 8.34
N LEU A 87 6.14 14.35 7.53
CA LEU A 87 4.73 13.98 7.67
C LEU A 87 4.40 13.43 9.07
N PRO A 88 3.22 13.72 9.64
CA PRO A 88 2.71 13.02 10.81
C PRO A 88 2.65 11.50 10.60
N LYS A 89 3.10 10.72 11.59
CA LYS A 89 3.03 9.26 11.61
C LYS A 89 1.99 8.83 12.65
N TYR A 90 1.05 8.02 12.21
CA TYR A 90 0.05 7.38 13.07
C TYR A 90 0.37 5.89 13.12
N VAL A 91 0.77 5.40 14.29
CA VAL A 91 1.24 4.01 14.45
C VAL A 91 0.21 3.18 15.19
N VAL A 92 -0.43 2.27 14.47
CA VAL A 92 -1.43 1.36 15.07
C VAL A 92 -0.72 0.21 15.76
N THR A 93 -0.73 0.25 17.11
CA THR A 93 -0.04 -0.77 17.93
C THR A 93 -0.47 -0.71 19.40
N ASN A 94 -0.52 -1.89 20.04
CA ASN A 94 -0.76 -2.01 21.47
C ASN A 94 0.54 -2.27 22.28
N THR A 95 1.70 -2.39 21.60
CA THR A 95 2.96 -2.82 22.22
C THR A 95 4.08 -1.80 22.15
N LEU A 96 4.00 -0.79 21.28
CA LEU A 96 4.96 0.32 21.23
C LEU A 96 4.58 1.35 22.30
N ALA A 97 5.50 1.72 23.19
CA ALA A 97 5.22 2.69 24.24
C ALA A 97 5.09 4.12 23.68
N GLU A 98 6.08 4.54 22.92
CA GLU A 98 6.12 5.84 22.20
C GLU A 98 6.91 5.72 20.91
N GLY A 99 6.74 6.69 20.00
CA GLY A 99 7.44 6.72 18.73
C GLY A 99 8.72 7.52 18.80
N SER A 100 9.75 7.06 18.09
CA SER A 100 11.07 7.73 17.97
C SER A 100 11.20 8.59 16.71
N TRP A 101 10.39 8.35 15.69
CA TRP A 101 10.43 9.06 14.40
C TRP A 101 9.36 10.15 14.35
N ASN A 102 9.66 11.30 14.93
CA ASN A 102 8.72 12.41 15.10
C ASN A 102 8.39 13.16 13.80
N PRO A 103 7.16 13.72 13.67
CA PRO A 103 6.07 13.63 14.65
C PRO A 103 5.34 12.29 14.59
N THR A 104 5.20 11.60 15.73
CA THR A 104 4.53 10.30 15.82
C THR A 104 3.42 10.31 16.88
N THR A 105 2.26 9.77 16.52
CA THR A 105 1.14 9.48 17.41
C THR A 105 0.90 7.97 17.44
N VAL A 106 0.97 7.36 18.63
CA VAL A 106 0.66 5.94 18.82
C VAL A 106 -0.85 5.78 19.00
N LEU A 107 -1.48 5.00 18.13
CA LEU A 107 -2.90 4.66 18.17
C LEU A 107 -3.07 3.27 18.82
N ARG A 108 -3.80 3.23 19.93
CA ARG A 108 -4.05 1.99 20.71
C ARG A 108 -5.49 1.54 20.56
N GLY A 109 -5.71 0.24 20.76
CA GLY A 109 -7.02 -0.38 20.70
C GLY A 109 -7.21 -1.20 19.43
N ASP A 110 -8.46 -1.35 19.02
CA ASP A 110 -8.81 -2.02 17.78
C ASP A 110 -8.37 -1.20 16.56
N PRO A 111 -7.65 -1.79 15.60
CA PRO A 111 -7.16 -1.08 14.42
C PRO A 111 -8.27 -0.43 13.57
N VAL A 112 -9.41 -1.11 13.42
CA VAL A 112 -10.52 -0.63 12.58
C VAL A 112 -11.19 0.57 13.25
N GLU A 113 -11.48 0.48 14.54
CA GLU A 113 -12.12 1.56 15.30
C GLU A 113 -11.24 2.80 15.37
N THR A 114 -9.95 2.64 15.69
CA THR A 114 -9.01 3.76 15.80
C THR A 114 -8.79 4.47 14.47
N VAL A 115 -8.70 3.71 13.36
CA VAL A 115 -8.53 4.31 12.03
C VAL A 115 -9.84 4.93 11.54
N ALA A 116 -11.00 4.36 11.83
CA ALA A 116 -12.29 4.97 11.52
C ALA A 116 -12.45 6.35 12.20
N ALA A 117 -12.07 6.45 13.49
CA ALA A 117 -12.07 7.70 14.21
C ALA A 117 -11.10 8.73 13.62
N LEU A 118 -9.89 8.32 13.22
CA LEU A 118 -8.93 9.20 12.56
C LEU A 118 -9.42 9.64 11.17
N LYS A 119 -9.99 8.72 10.38
CA LYS A 119 -10.55 8.99 9.05
C LYS A 119 -11.68 10.03 9.10
N SER A 120 -12.46 10.10 10.18
CA SER A 120 -13.55 11.07 10.35
C SER A 120 -13.05 12.53 10.51
N GLN A 121 -11.77 12.74 10.81
CA GLN A 121 -11.21 14.08 10.94
C GLN A 121 -11.05 14.78 9.59
N PRO A 122 -11.08 16.12 9.55
CA PRO A 122 -10.81 16.87 8.32
C PRO A 122 -9.38 16.64 7.83
N GLY A 123 -9.17 16.70 6.53
CA GLY A 123 -7.87 16.49 5.90
C GLY A 123 -8.00 15.79 4.56
N ARG A 124 -6.87 15.62 3.85
CA ARG A 124 -6.80 14.99 2.53
C ARG A 124 -6.69 13.48 2.63
N GLU A 125 -5.48 12.96 2.76
CA GLU A 125 -5.21 11.52 2.66
C GLU A 125 -4.28 11.02 3.77
N LEU A 126 -4.67 9.90 4.38
CA LEU A 126 -3.81 9.06 5.22
C LEU A 126 -3.27 7.94 4.35
N GLN A 127 -1.96 7.79 4.27
CA GLN A 127 -1.32 6.78 3.45
C GLN A 127 -0.78 5.63 4.28
N VAL A 128 -1.26 4.43 3.99
CA VAL A 128 -0.70 3.18 4.52
C VAL A 128 0.41 2.74 3.58
N HIS A 129 1.65 2.82 4.05
CA HIS A 129 2.80 2.31 3.32
C HIS A 129 3.24 0.98 3.93
N GLY A 130 3.45 -0.05 3.11
CA GLY A 130 3.69 -1.38 3.62
C GLY A 130 2.57 -1.81 4.57
N SER A 131 2.93 -2.38 5.72
CA SER A 131 1.93 -2.68 6.77
C SER A 131 0.80 -3.61 6.30
N ALA A 132 1.12 -4.62 5.48
CA ALA A 132 0.17 -5.47 4.77
C ALA A 132 -0.97 -6.02 5.65
N ARG A 133 -0.69 -6.37 6.92
CA ARG A 133 -1.73 -6.84 7.86
C ARG A 133 -2.73 -5.74 8.21
N LEU A 134 -2.23 -4.52 8.46
CA LEU A 134 -3.08 -3.36 8.73
C LEU A 134 -3.91 -3.03 7.48
N GLY A 135 -3.25 -2.93 6.32
CA GLY A 135 -3.91 -2.69 5.05
C GLY A 135 -5.03 -3.69 4.74
N ALA A 136 -4.77 -4.99 4.94
CA ALA A 136 -5.77 -6.05 4.75
C ALA A 136 -6.96 -5.90 5.71
N ALA A 137 -6.73 -5.60 6.99
CA ALA A 137 -7.79 -5.38 7.97
C ALA A 137 -8.66 -4.17 7.61
N LEU A 138 -8.04 -3.05 7.20
CA LEU A 138 -8.76 -1.85 6.79
C LEU A 138 -9.53 -2.05 5.50
N LEU A 139 -8.97 -2.79 4.54
CA LEU A 139 -9.63 -3.12 3.29
C LEU A 139 -10.88 -3.99 3.54
N SER A 140 -10.75 -5.02 4.37
CA SER A 140 -11.87 -5.89 4.77
C SER A 140 -12.96 -5.14 5.55
N ALA A 141 -12.59 -4.10 6.30
CA ALA A 141 -13.54 -3.25 7.03
C ALA A 141 -14.16 -2.13 6.17
N GLY A 142 -13.86 -2.05 4.87
CA GLY A 142 -14.38 -1.00 3.98
C GLY A 142 -13.85 0.41 4.30
N LEU A 143 -12.74 0.54 5.01
CA LEU A 143 -12.16 1.83 5.37
C LEU A 143 -11.22 2.41 4.32
N VAL A 144 -10.77 1.60 3.36
CA VAL A 144 -9.86 2.00 2.28
C VAL A 144 -10.65 2.62 1.13
N ASP A 145 -10.24 3.81 0.69
CA ASP A 145 -10.83 4.52 -0.45
C ASP A 145 -10.04 4.29 -1.74
N THR A 146 -8.71 4.17 -1.61
CA THR A 146 -7.80 4.05 -2.76
C THR A 146 -6.76 2.97 -2.49
N LEU A 147 -6.50 2.16 -3.52
CA LEU A 147 -5.42 1.16 -3.52
C LEU A 147 -4.45 1.49 -4.65
N ARG A 148 -3.21 1.82 -4.31
CA ARG A 148 -2.11 2.05 -5.26
C ARG A 148 -1.15 0.89 -5.18
N LEU A 149 -0.97 0.21 -6.29
CA LEU A 149 -0.07 -0.93 -6.40
C LEU A 149 1.05 -0.62 -7.37
N VAL A 150 2.26 -0.93 -6.95
CA VAL A 150 3.43 -1.04 -7.83
C VAL A 150 3.71 -2.53 -8.00
N VAL A 151 3.45 -3.06 -9.20
CA VAL A 151 3.66 -4.47 -9.50
C VAL A 151 4.99 -4.63 -10.19
N ALA A 152 5.93 -5.30 -9.52
CA ALA A 152 7.24 -5.61 -10.08
C ALA A 152 7.15 -6.79 -11.08
N PRO A 153 7.95 -6.78 -12.17
CA PRO A 153 7.99 -7.83 -13.17
C PRO A 153 8.77 -9.05 -12.65
N ALA A 154 8.37 -9.58 -11.50
CA ALA A 154 9.05 -10.67 -10.82
C ALA A 154 8.05 -11.67 -10.22
N VAL A 155 8.43 -12.94 -10.19
CA VAL A 155 7.76 -14.03 -9.48
C VAL A 155 8.73 -14.57 -8.45
N ILE A 156 8.40 -14.41 -7.17
CA ILE A 156 9.29 -14.76 -6.04
C ILE A 156 8.97 -16.13 -5.45
N GLY A 157 7.72 -16.56 -5.50
CA GLY A 157 7.27 -17.90 -5.12
C GLY A 157 7.10 -18.11 -3.61
N SER A 158 7.76 -17.34 -2.76
CA SER A 158 7.68 -17.41 -1.29
C SER A 158 7.65 -16.03 -0.68
N GLY A 159 7.20 -15.91 0.57
CA GLY A 159 7.06 -14.64 1.30
C GLY A 159 5.60 -14.28 1.58
N ARG A 160 5.39 -13.25 2.39
CA ARG A 160 4.05 -12.75 2.70
C ARG A 160 3.46 -12.03 1.50
N ARG A 161 2.20 -12.35 1.21
CA ARG A 161 1.42 -11.72 0.15
C ARG A 161 0.52 -10.64 0.72
N LEU A 162 0.22 -9.62 -0.10
CA LEU A 162 -0.68 -8.53 0.27
C LEU A 162 -2.11 -9.05 0.52
N PHE A 163 -2.62 -9.85 -0.39
CA PHE A 163 -3.99 -10.38 -0.30
C PHE A 163 -3.98 -11.83 0.19
N THR A 164 -4.00 -12.00 1.50
CA THR A 164 -4.16 -13.32 2.13
C THR A 164 -5.48 -13.33 2.89
N HIS A 165 -6.43 -14.16 2.43
CA HIS A 165 -7.69 -14.43 3.11
C HIS A 165 -8.49 -13.18 3.50
N PRO A 166 -8.89 -12.32 2.54
CA PRO A 166 -9.88 -11.29 2.85
C PRO A 166 -11.16 -11.98 3.36
N SER A 167 -11.73 -11.44 4.42
CA SER A 167 -12.99 -11.97 4.99
C SER A 167 -14.16 -11.83 4.02
N GLU A 168 -14.10 -10.84 3.13
CA GLU A 168 -15.07 -10.58 2.07
C GLU A 168 -14.36 -10.16 0.78
N SER A 169 -15.03 -10.37 -0.35
CA SER A 169 -14.53 -9.89 -1.65
C SER A 169 -14.63 -8.37 -1.72
N VAL A 170 -13.59 -7.73 -2.25
CA VAL A 170 -13.56 -6.26 -2.42
C VAL A 170 -13.56 -5.92 -3.90
N GLY A 171 -14.55 -5.15 -4.32
CA GLY A 171 -14.65 -4.61 -5.67
C GLY A 171 -13.69 -3.44 -5.86
N LEU A 172 -13.03 -3.41 -7.01
CA LEU A 172 -12.07 -2.39 -7.38
C LEU A 172 -12.41 -1.83 -8.76
N ARG A 173 -12.28 -0.52 -8.92
CA ARG A 173 -12.38 0.17 -10.21
C ARG A 173 -11.04 0.82 -10.54
N LEU A 174 -10.45 0.45 -11.66
CA LEU A 174 -9.21 1.07 -12.15
C LEU A 174 -9.45 2.56 -12.46
N ARG A 175 -8.64 3.43 -11.87
CA ARG A 175 -8.68 4.88 -12.06
C ARG A 175 -7.56 5.37 -12.95
N SER A 176 -6.34 4.84 -12.74
CA SER A 176 -5.19 5.12 -13.59
C SER A 176 -4.23 3.94 -13.64
N HIS A 177 -3.48 3.84 -14.71
CA HIS A 177 -2.40 2.88 -14.85
C HIS A 177 -1.26 3.47 -15.68
N ALA A 178 -0.05 2.98 -15.45
CA ALA A 178 1.12 3.23 -16.29
C ALA A 178 2.06 2.02 -16.22
N ALA A 179 2.82 1.82 -17.27
CA ALA A 179 3.97 0.92 -17.26
C ALA A 179 5.24 1.77 -17.37
N THR A 180 6.24 1.45 -16.56
CA THR A 180 7.55 2.11 -16.63
C THR A 180 8.46 1.41 -17.66
N ALA A 181 9.56 2.07 -18.02
CA ALA A 181 10.53 1.50 -18.97
C ALA A 181 11.17 0.20 -18.44
N THR A 182 11.27 0.05 -17.13
CA THR A 182 11.80 -1.14 -16.45
C THR A 182 10.76 -2.24 -16.21
N GLY A 183 9.51 -2.01 -16.62
CA GLY A 183 8.43 -2.99 -16.54
C GLY A 183 7.61 -2.98 -15.25
N LEU A 184 7.79 -1.98 -14.37
CA LEU A 184 6.86 -1.78 -13.25
C LEU A 184 5.48 -1.38 -13.79
N LEU A 185 4.42 -1.96 -13.21
CA LEU A 185 3.07 -1.49 -13.41
C LEU A 185 2.65 -0.63 -12.22
N LEU A 186 2.26 0.61 -12.50
CA LEU A 186 1.79 1.58 -11.52
C LEU A 186 0.27 1.66 -11.64
N LEU A 187 -0.45 1.14 -10.66
CA LEU A 187 -1.91 0.98 -10.71
C LEU A 187 -2.56 1.77 -9.60
N GLU A 188 -3.64 2.49 -9.92
CA GLU A 188 -4.48 3.14 -8.92
C GLU A 188 -5.91 2.66 -9.08
N TYR A 189 -6.46 2.10 -8.01
CA TYR A 189 -7.83 1.65 -7.92
C TYR A 189 -8.61 2.43 -6.86
N GLU A 190 -9.89 2.60 -7.11
CA GLU A 190 -10.88 3.02 -6.13
C GLU A 190 -11.65 1.77 -5.66
N THR A 191 -11.90 1.67 -4.35
CA THR A 191 -12.76 0.61 -3.81
C THR A 191 -14.23 0.89 -4.12
N THR A 192 -14.99 -0.15 -4.49
CA THR A 192 -16.41 -0.03 -4.88
C THR A 192 -17.35 -0.84 -3.99
N GLY A 193 -16.88 -1.25 -2.81
CA GLY A 193 -17.62 -2.14 -1.91
C GLY A 193 -17.36 -3.61 -2.23
N VAL A 194 -18.37 -4.46 -2.09
CA VAL A 194 -18.25 -5.90 -2.37
C VAL A 194 -18.07 -6.12 -3.87
N ALA A 195 -17.16 -7.02 -4.24
CA ALA A 195 -16.94 -7.36 -5.65
C ALA A 195 -18.19 -8.06 -6.23
N PRO A 196 -18.72 -7.59 -7.37
CA PRO A 196 -19.79 -8.29 -8.06
C PRO A 196 -19.28 -9.65 -8.55
N LEU A 197 -20.11 -10.67 -8.36
CA LEU A 197 -19.86 -12.01 -8.89
C LEU A 197 -20.94 -12.31 -9.92
N ALA A 198 -20.54 -12.93 -11.05
CA ALA A 198 -21.45 -13.34 -12.11
C ALA A 198 -20.97 -14.67 -12.71
N ASP A 199 -21.84 -15.32 -13.47
CA ASP A 199 -21.50 -16.50 -14.26
C ASP A 199 -21.28 -16.16 -15.74
N TYR A 200 -20.89 -17.14 -16.53
CA TYR A 200 -20.67 -16.99 -17.97
C TYR A 200 -21.93 -16.79 -18.82
N ALA A 201 -23.12 -16.99 -18.26
CA ALA A 201 -24.37 -16.90 -19.01
C ALA A 201 -24.63 -15.50 -19.61
N GLY A 202 -24.10 -14.45 -18.96
CA GLY A 202 -24.22 -13.05 -19.44
C GLY A 202 -23.16 -12.63 -20.46
N VAL A 203 -22.13 -13.44 -20.73
CA VAL A 203 -20.99 -13.03 -21.59
C VAL A 203 -21.38 -13.09 -23.08
N THR A 204 -22.29 -13.97 -23.47
CA THR A 204 -22.81 -14.06 -24.84
C THR A 204 -23.50 -12.78 -25.31
N GLU A 205 -24.10 -12.00 -24.40
CA GLU A 205 -24.71 -10.71 -24.73
C GLU A 205 -23.69 -9.58 -25.00
N LEU A 206 -22.45 -9.73 -24.51
CA LEU A 206 -21.36 -8.73 -24.68
C LEU A 206 -20.63 -8.87 -26.01
N VAL A 207 -20.76 -10.03 -26.68
CA VAL A 207 -20.10 -10.37 -27.95
C VAL A 207 -21.06 -10.32 -29.14
N ASP A 208 -22.29 -9.82 -28.95
CA ASP A 208 -23.26 -9.66 -30.04
C ASP A 208 -22.84 -8.43 -30.88
N PRO A 209 -22.41 -8.65 -32.17
CA PRO A 209 -21.95 -7.57 -33.03
C PRO A 209 -23.07 -6.58 -33.42
N ASP A 210 -24.36 -6.91 -33.22
CA ASP A 210 -25.49 -6.07 -33.57
C ASP A 210 -25.84 -5.03 -32.46
N ARG A 211 -25.17 -5.06 -31.30
CA ARG A 211 -25.39 -4.12 -30.20
C ARG A 211 -24.54 -2.84 -30.28
N ALA A 212 -23.65 -2.72 -31.27
CA ALA A 212 -22.73 -1.59 -31.51
C ALA A 212 -23.23 -0.60 -32.58
N ALA A 213 -24.50 -0.67 -32.97
CA ALA A 213 -25.13 0.26 -33.94
C ALA A 213 -26.06 1.28 -33.25
#